data_ae0b1f631ff9b775af1278254f6b500e
#
_entry.id   ae0b1f631ff9b775af1278254f6b500e
#
_cell.length_a   1.000
_cell.length_b   1.000
_cell.length_c   1.000
_cell.angle_alpha   90.00
_cell.angle_beta   90.00
_cell.angle_gamma   90.00
#
_symmetry.space_group_name_H-M   'P 1'
#
loop_
_entity.id
_entity.type
_entity.pdbx_description
1 polymer ?
#
loop_
_entity_poly.entity_id
_entity_poly.type
_entity_poly.pdbx_seq_one_letter_code
_entity_poly.pdbx_strand_id
1 'polypeptide(L)'
;CIRDRLCIAWVNYDTTKSYYVSANAPCQFAKWWTMNLNATYIRQGQRVDQHTPEAHYNFYFANASTTFTLPAKFYIDLSYRLQGRMDFGNCWVEPMHFLNAGIKKRFGDKFTAACSVRNLIDRPQHVGARGEGFVRRVDVSQQWNCREFRISLSYNFKSGKAFKRRAVEAGSADEKSRL
;
A
#
# COMPACT_ATOMS: atom_id res chain seq x y z
N CYS A 1 23.42 32.05 -22.97
CA CYS A 1 22.94 30.69 -23.25
C CYS A 1 23.14 29.85 -22.02
N ILE A 2 22.05 29.55 -21.27
CA ILE A 2 22.08 28.63 -20.13
C ILE A 2 21.66 27.25 -20.71
N ARG A 3 22.65 26.49 -21.20
CA ARG A 3 22.42 25.16 -21.83
C ARG A 3 22.37 23.98 -20.82
N ASP A 4 22.53 24.28 -19.52
CA ASP A 4 22.75 23.21 -18.51
C ASP A 4 21.67 23.12 -17.43
N ARG A 5 20.45 23.56 -17.70
CA ARG A 5 19.38 23.43 -16.71
C ARG A 5 18.36 22.38 -17.16
N LEU A 6 18.18 21.33 -16.34
CA LEU A 6 17.05 20.44 -16.43
C LEU A 6 15.79 21.22 -16.03
N CYS A 7 14.92 21.51 -16.97
CA CYS A 7 13.62 22.12 -16.71
C CYS A 7 12.58 21.01 -16.63
N ILE A 8 11.91 20.89 -15.49
CA ILE A 8 10.75 20.01 -15.32
C ILE A 8 9.51 20.89 -15.42
N ALA A 9 8.67 20.64 -16.40
CA ALA A 9 7.41 21.35 -16.60
C ALA A 9 6.25 20.34 -16.57
N TRP A 10 5.10 20.78 -16.08
CA TRP A 10 3.86 20.06 -16.16
C TRP A 10 3.27 20.23 -17.56
N VAL A 11 2.97 19.12 -18.20
CA VAL A 11 2.36 19.09 -19.55
C VAL A 11 1.05 18.35 -19.45
N ASN A 12 -0.01 18.91 -20.05
CA ASN A 12 -1.28 18.20 -20.19
C ASN A 12 -1.19 17.22 -21.36
N TYR A 13 -1.75 16.04 -21.16
CA TYR A 13 -1.90 15.04 -22.21
C TYR A 13 -3.26 15.21 -22.90
N ASP A 14 -3.26 15.09 -24.23
CA ASP A 14 -4.50 15.07 -25.03
C ASP A 14 -5.33 13.81 -24.72
N THR A 15 -4.64 12.67 -24.68
CA THR A 15 -5.30 11.39 -24.40
C THR A 15 -4.44 10.53 -23.51
N THR A 16 -5.09 9.95 -22.48
CA THR A 16 -4.50 8.91 -21.62
C THR A 16 -5.42 7.71 -21.55
N LYS A 17 -4.90 6.53 -21.91
CA LYS A 17 -5.60 5.24 -21.81
C LYS A 17 -4.87 4.35 -20.83
N SER A 18 -5.61 3.75 -19.90
CA SER A 18 -5.02 2.86 -18.90
C SER A 18 -5.79 1.54 -18.87
N TYR A 19 -5.04 0.46 -18.96
CA TYR A 19 -5.54 -0.91 -18.79
C TYR A 19 -4.88 -1.51 -17.57
N TYR A 20 -5.64 -2.12 -16.70
CA TYR A 20 -5.10 -2.74 -15.51
C TYR A 20 -5.66 -4.14 -15.32
N VAL A 21 -4.83 -5.02 -14.80
CA VAL A 21 -5.20 -6.36 -14.35
C VAL A 21 -4.69 -6.50 -12.94
N SER A 22 -5.56 -6.91 -12.03
CA SER A 22 -5.18 -7.18 -10.64
C SER A 22 -5.65 -8.56 -10.22
N ALA A 23 -4.81 -9.22 -9.43
CA ALA A 23 -5.11 -10.51 -8.82
C ALA A 23 -4.91 -10.40 -7.31
N ASN A 24 -5.82 -11.00 -6.56
CA ASN A 24 -5.73 -11.10 -5.11
C ASN A 24 -5.95 -12.56 -4.71
N ALA A 25 -5.00 -13.12 -3.96
CA ALA A 25 -5.02 -14.49 -3.50
C ALA A 25 -4.86 -14.55 -1.97
N PRO A 26 -5.98 -14.60 -1.23
CA PRO A 26 -5.94 -14.92 0.18
C PRO A 26 -5.67 -16.43 0.36
N CYS A 27 -4.62 -16.76 1.10
CA CYS A 27 -4.20 -18.13 1.36
C CYS A 27 -4.18 -18.39 2.88
N GLN A 28 -4.79 -19.48 3.29
CA GLN A 28 -4.68 -19.97 4.66
C GLN A 28 -3.98 -21.32 4.64
N PHE A 29 -2.69 -21.34 4.94
CA PHE A 29 -1.88 -22.56 4.94
C PHE A 29 -2.13 -23.42 6.18
N ALA A 30 -2.41 -22.76 7.32
CA ALA A 30 -2.72 -23.41 8.57
C ALA A 30 -3.61 -22.49 9.42
N LYS A 31 -4.19 -23.02 10.53
CA LYS A 31 -4.98 -22.21 11.49
C LYS A 31 -4.18 -21.05 12.10
N TRP A 32 -2.87 -21.21 12.13
CA TRP A 32 -1.94 -20.21 12.70
C TRP A 32 -1.18 -19.41 11.64
N TRP A 33 -1.35 -19.71 10.32
CA TRP A 33 -0.64 -19.05 9.24
C TRP A 33 -1.57 -18.65 8.10
N THR A 34 -1.72 -17.34 7.93
CA THR A 34 -2.48 -16.74 6.83
C THR A 34 -1.57 -15.85 6.00
N MET A 35 -1.82 -15.80 4.71
CA MET A 35 -1.08 -14.97 3.77
C MET A 35 -2.05 -14.36 2.77
N ASN A 36 -1.80 -13.12 2.38
CA ASN A 36 -2.50 -12.46 1.29
C ASN A 36 -1.49 -11.97 0.27
N LEU A 37 -1.70 -12.36 -0.98
CA LEU A 37 -0.92 -11.92 -2.13
C LEU A 37 -1.80 -11.04 -2.99
N ASN A 38 -1.28 -9.88 -3.37
CA ASN A 38 -1.92 -8.98 -4.31
C ASN A 38 -0.89 -8.56 -5.37
N ALA A 39 -1.27 -8.62 -6.63
CA ALA A 39 -0.46 -8.16 -7.75
C ALA A 39 -1.32 -7.35 -8.70
N THR A 40 -0.79 -6.24 -9.18
CA THR A 40 -1.45 -5.38 -10.15
C THR A 40 -0.46 -5.02 -11.25
N TYR A 41 -0.90 -5.19 -12.49
CA TYR A 41 -0.19 -4.75 -13.68
C TYR A 41 -1.03 -3.69 -14.38
N ILE A 42 -0.37 -2.59 -14.77
CA ILE A 42 -0.99 -1.46 -15.44
C ILE A 42 -0.21 -1.17 -16.71
N ARG A 43 -0.91 -1.11 -17.84
CA ARG A 43 -0.40 -0.58 -19.10
C ARG A 43 -1.07 0.75 -19.37
N GLN A 44 -0.26 1.79 -19.52
CA GLN A 44 -0.74 3.15 -19.77
C GLN A 44 -0.19 3.66 -21.09
N GLY A 45 -1.08 4.13 -21.96
CA GLY A 45 -0.74 4.85 -23.17
C GLY A 45 -1.01 6.34 -22.96
N GLN A 46 -0.06 7.18 -23.35
CA GLN A 46 -0.17 8.63 -23.22
C GLN A 46 0.21 9.30 -24.53
N ARG A 47 -0.58 10.28 -24.95
CA ARG A 47 -0.32 11.12 -26.12
C ARG A 47 -0.40 12.58 -25.71
N VAL A 48 0.66 13.35 -25.99
CA VAL A 48 0.76 14.78 -25.65
C VAL A 48 -0.12 15.61 -26.58
N ASP A 49 -0.06 15.31 -27.89
CA ASP A 49 -0.84 15.99 -28.93
C ASP A 49 -1.14 15.03 -30.09
N GLN A 50 -1.94 15.47 -31.06
CA GLN A 50 -2.35 14.66 -32.20
C GLN A 50 -1.20 14.27 -33.16
N HIS A 51 -0.09 14.98 -33.11
CA HIS A 51 1.07 14.79 -33.99
C HIS A 51 2.16 13.92 -33.33
N THR A 52 2.07 13.71 -32.00
CA THR A 52 3.05 12.93 -31.25
C THR A 52 2.62 11.48 -31.15
N PRO A 53 3.52 10.51 -31.41
CA PRO A 53 3.20 9.11 -31.24
C PRO A 53 2.84 8.79 -29.78
N GLU A 54 1.90 7.86 -29.59
CA GLU A 54 1.49 7.43 -28.24
C GLU A 54 2.64 6.70 -27.56
N ALA A 55 3.03 7.20 -26.37
CA ALA A 55 4.03 6.55 -25.54
C ALA A 55 3.35 5.54 -24.61
N HIS A 56 3.92 4.32 -24.52
CA HIS A 56 3.39 3.26 -23.69
C HIS A 56 4.30 2.99 -22.49
N TYR A 57 3.69 2.93 -21.30
CA TYR A 57 4.36 2.67 -20.03
C TYR A 57 3.73 1.46 -19.34
N ASN A 58 4.56 0.68 -18.70
CA ASN A 58 4.13 -0.49 -17.96
C ASN A 58 4.50 -0.31 -16.48
N PHE A 59 3.53 -0.49 -15.60
CA PHE A 59 3.71 -0.41 -14.16
C PHE A 59 3.28 -1.74 -13.55
N TYR A 60 3.97 -2.18 -12.53
CA TYR A 60 3.54 -3.34 -11.76
C TYR A 60 3.77 -3.11 -10.27
N PHE A 61 2.84 -3.60 -9.48
CA PHE A 61 2.85 -3.56 -8.04
C PHE A 61 2.57 -4.95 -7.52
N ALA A 62 3.32 -5.38 -6.53
CA ALA A 62 3.03 -6.61 -5.82
C ALA A 62 3.09 -6.36 -4.32
N ASN A 63 2.18 -6.99 -3.59
CA ASN A 63 2.13 -6.92 -2.15
C ASN A 63 1.89 -8.31 -1.60
N ALA A 64 2.73 -8.73 -0.65
CA ALA A 64 2.58 -9.97 0.10
C ALA A 64 2.51 -9.62 1.58
N SER A 65 1.45 -10.01 2.26
CA SER A 65 1.31 -9.87 3.70
C SER A 65 1.05 -11.22 4.33
N THR A 66 1.74 -11.53 5.41
CA THR A 66 1.57 -12.77 6.14
C THR A 66 1.46 -12.52 7.64
N THR A 67 0.57 -13.25 8.27
CA THR A 67 0.32 -13.19 9.71
C THR A 67 0.46 -14.58 10.30
N PHE A 68 1.25 -14.67 11.35
CA PHE A 68 1.41 -15.87 12.16
C PHE A 68 0.73 -15.65 13.52
N THR A 69 -0.23 -16.50 13.84
CA THR A 69 -0.92 -16.51 15.14
C THR A 69 -0.31 -17.62 15.99
N LEU A 70 0.54 -17.24 16.91
CA LEU A 70 1.28 -18.18 17.76
C LEU A 70 0.54 -18.41 19.11
N PRO A 71 0.89 -19.49 19.85
CA PRO A 71 0.39 -19.71 21.20
C PRO A 71 0.62 -18.51 22.12
N ALA A 72 -0.09 -18.46 23.24
CA ALA A 72 -0.04 -17.38 24.22
C ALA A 72 -0.40 -15.98 23.66
N LYS A 73 -1.25 -15.92 22.61
CA LYS A 73 -1.75 -14.68 21.99
C LYS A 73 -0.63 -13.79 21.42
N PHE A 74 0.41 -14.40 20.86
CA PHE A 74 1.41 -13.72 20.04
C PHE A 74 0.98 -13.69 18.57
N TYR A 75 1.28 -12.57 17.91
CA TYR A 75 1.05 -12.37 16.48
C TYR A 75 2.30 -11.79 15.86
N ILE A 76 2.71 -12.34 14.74
CA ILE A 76 3.83 -11.82 13.93
C ILE A 76 3.25 -11.47 12.57
N ASP A 77 3.45 -10.24 12.16
CA ASP A 77 3.02 -9.72 10.87
C ASP A 77 4.26 -9.35 10.04
N LEU A 78 4.31 -9.84 8.82
CA LEU A 78 5.31 -9.46 7.82
C LEU A 78 4.58 -8.95 6.59
N SER A 79 5.03 -7.84 6.04
CA SER A 79 4.52 -7.35 4.76
C SER A 79 5.66 -6.91 3.86
N TYR A 80 5.60 -7.37 2.62
CA TYR A 80 6.52 -7.00 1.56
C TYR A 80 5.74 -6.34 0.43
N ARG A 81 6.20 -5.17 0.00
CA ARG A 81 5.65 -4.46 -1.15
C ARG A 81 6.75 -4.19 -2.17
N LEU A 82 6.49 -4.59 -3.39
CA LEU A 82 7.28 -4.29 -4.56
C LEU A 82 6.52 -3.26 -5.39
N GLN A 83 7.17 -2.17 -5.70
CA GLN A 83 6.78 -1.24 -6.75
C GLN A 83 7.77 -1.40 -7.89
N GLY A 84 7.28 -1.77 -9.05
CA GLY A 84 8.10 -1.90 -10.24
C GLY A 84 8.63 -0.57 -10.75
N ARG A 85 9.43 -0.62 -11.79
CA ARG A 85 9.88 0.58 -12.49
C ARG A 85 8.68 1.37 -12.98
N MET A 86 8.71 2.67 -12.78
CA MET A 86 7.72 3.61 -13.30
C MET A 86 8.39 4.60 -14.25
N ASP A 87 7.89 4.65 -15.47
CA ASP A 87 8.36 5.58 -16.49
C ASP A 87 7.34 6.72 -16.66
N PHE A 88 7.84 7.96 -16.65
CA PHE A 88 7.05 9.19 -16.78
C PHE A 88 7.66 10.05 -17.89
N GLY A 89 7.41 9.70 -19.15
CA GLY A 89 8.02 10.39 -20.28
C GLY A 89 9.54 10.30 -20.27
N ASN A 90 10.19 11.41 -19.97
CA ASN A 90 11.65 11.51 -19.93
C ASN A 90 12.28 11.12 -18.59
N CYS A 91 11.48 10.81 -17.59
CA CYS A 91 11.93 10.41 -16.27
C CYS A 91 11.49 8.99 -15.94
N TRP A 92 12.27 8.31 -15.12
CA TRP A 92 11.87 7.00 -14.58
C TRP A 92 12.28 6.87 -13.12
N VAL A 93 11.50 6.09 -12.40
CA VAL A 93 11.79 5.67 -11.03
C VAL A 93 12.14 4.19 -11.04
N GLU A 94 13.26 3.83 -10.45
CA GLU A 94 13.67 2.43 -10.33
C GLU A 94 12.77 1.63 -9.38
N PRO A 95 12.77 0.29 -9.48
CA PRO A 95 11.97 -0.54 -8.60
C PRO A 95 12.28 -0.30 -7.13
N MET A 96 11.22 -0.21 -6.33
CA MET A 96 11.32 -0.02 -4.88
C MET A 96 10.77 -1.23 -4.13
N HIS A 97 11.45 -1.55 -3.04
CA HIS A 97 11.15 -2.69 -2.18
C HIS A 97 10.93 -2.20 -0.75
N PHE A 98 9.81 -2.55 -0.16
CA PHE A 98 9.47 -2.21 1.22
C PHE A 98 9.18 -3.48 1.99
N LEU A 99 9.91 -3.69 3.07
CA LEU A 99 9.69 -4.80 4.00
C LEU A 99 9.36 -4.22 5.36
N ASN A 100 8.22 -4.64 5.91
CA ASN A 100 7.83 -4.28 7.25
C ASN A 100 7.63 -5.55 8.08
N ALA A 101 7.93 -5.46 9.36
CA ALA A 101 7.73 -6.53 10.32
C ALA A 101 7.09 -5.98 11.60
N GLY A 102 6.25 -6.77 12.22
CA GLY A 102 5.61 -6.43 13.49
C GLY A 102 5.43 -7.65 14.36
N ILE A 103 5.49 -7.42 15.65
CA ILE A 103 5.14 -8.40 16.67
C ILE A 103 4.16 -7.76 17.64
N LYS A 104 3.11 -8.48 17.96
CA LYS A 104 2.05 -8.05 18.87
C LYS A 104 1.77 -9.15 19.87
N LYS A 105 1.65 -8.78 21.14
CA LYS A 105 1.23 -9.67 22.22
C LYS A 105 0.03 -9.09 22.96
N ARG A 106 -1.00 -9.92 23.14
CA ARG A 106 -2.15 -9.59 23.98
C ARG A 106 -2.00 -10.24 25.35
N PHE A 107 -2.07 -9.43 26.39
CA PHE A 107 -2.05 -9.86 27.79
C PHE A 107 -3.48 -9.82 28.31
N GLY A 108 -4.08 -11.00 28.40
CA GLY A 108 -5.51 -11.10 28.71
C GLY A 108 -6.38 -10.41 27.67
N ASP A 109 -7.44 -9.74 28.14
CA ASP A 109 -8.41 -9.06 27.27
C ASP A 109 -8.28 -7.54 27.28
N LYS A 110 -7.42 -7.01 28.14
CA LYS A 110 -7.32 -5.57 28.40
C LYS A 110 -6.06 -4.94 27.85
N PHE A 111 -4.93 -5.61 27.87
CA PHE A 111 -3.65 -5.01 27.53
C PHE A 111 -3.05 -5.64 26.26
N THR A 112 -2.55 -4.80 25.38
CA THR A 112 -1.85 -5.21 24.15
C THR A 112 -0.57 -4.40 24.02
N ALA A 113 0.55 -5.08 23.82
CA ALA A 113 1.82 -4.49 23.44
C ALA A 113 2.17 -4.89 22.01
N ALA A 114 2.66 -3.94 21.24
CA ALA A 114 3.11 -4.16 19.88
C ALA A 114 4.40 -3.40 19.59
N CYS A 115 5.27 -4.04 18.82
CA CYS A 115 6.49 -3.45 18.27
C CYS A 115 6.48 -3.67 16.77
N SER A 116 6.79 -2.67 16.00
CA SER A 116 6.88 -2.79 14.55
C SER A 116 8.03 -1.99 13.98
N VAL A 117 8.57 -2.49 12.88
CA VAL A 117 9.62 -1.85 12.10
C VAL A 117 9.10 -1.70 10.67
N ARG A 118 9.14 -0.50 10.16
CA ARG A 118 8.80 -0.18 8.78
C ARG A 118 10.06 0.06 7.98
N ASN A 119 10.00 -0.32 6.72
CA ASN A 119 11.08 -0.15 5.75
C ASN A 119 12.43 -0.75 6.20
N LEU A 120 12.43 -2.03 6.55
CA LEU A 120 13.64 -2.76 6.97
C LEU A 120 14.76 -2.74 5.91
N ILE A 121 14.39 -2.69 4.61
CA ILE A 121 15.34 -2.73 3.50
C ILE A 121 16.09 -1.40 3.37
N ASP A 122 15.41 -0.27 3.68
CA ASP A 122 15.98 1.10 3.72
C ASP A 122 16.93 1.41 2.56
N ARG A 123 16.41 1.31 1.33
CA ARG A 123 17.17 1.64 0.12
C ARG A 123 16.80 3.04 -0.37
N PRO A 124 17.78 3.83 -0.84
CA PRO A 124 17.49 5.10 -1.48
C PRO A 124 16.68 4.88 -2.76
N GLN A 125 15.80 5.81 -3.05
CA GLN A 125 15.06 5.84 -4.29
C GLN A 125 15.94 6.42 -5.40
N HIS A 126 16.07 5.67 -6.50
CA HIS A 126 16.80 6.11 -7.67
C HIS A 126 15.82 6.63 -8.72
N VAL A 127 16.04 7.85 -9.15
CA VAL A 127 15.29 8.50 -10.22
C VAL A 127 16.25 8.80 -11.36
N GLY A 128 15.89 8.41 -12.57
CA GLY A 128 16.63 8.72 -13.77
C GLY A 128 15.88 9.75 -14.63
N ALA A 129 16.61 10.54 -15.37
CA ALA A 129 16.07 11.43 -16.39
C ALA A 129 16.82 11.24 -17.70
N ARG A 130 16.10 11.33 -18.82
CA ARG A 130 16.65 11.24 -20.19
C ARG A 130 16.28 12.49 -20.95
N GLY A 131 17.26 13.09 -21.60
CA GLY A 131 17.06 14.23 -22.48
C GLY A 131 17.87 14.07 -23.77
N GLU A 132 17.75 15.03 -24.68
CA GLU A 132 18.57 15.02 -25.89
C GLU A 132 20.05 15.14 -25.52
N GLY A 133 20.82 14.12 -25.89
CA GLY A 133 22.25 14.04 -25.66
C GLY A 133 22.70 13.67 -24.24
N PHE A 134 21.79 13.37 -23.32
CA PHE A 134 22.18 12.93 -21.98
C PHE A 134 21.24 11.90 -21.36
N VAL A 135 21.80 11.04 -20.50
CA VAL A 135 21.06 10.19 -19.56
C VAL A 135 21.67 10.46 -18.20
N ARG A 136 20.84 10.92 -17.25
CA ARG A 136 21.29 11.20 -15.89
C ARG A 136 20.50 10.38 -14.89
N ARG A 137 21.21 9.69 -14.01
CA ARG A 137 20.66 9.05 -12.84
C ARG A 137 20.85 9.96 -11.63
N VAL A 138 19.80 10.20 -10.89
CA VAL A 138 19.82 11.01 -9.68
C VAL A 138 19.36 10.15 -8.52
N ASP A 139 20.19 10.06 -7.49
CA ASP A 139 19.82 9.38 -6.26
C ASP A 139 19.04 10.35 -5.38
N VAL A 140 17.77 10.07 -5.19
CA VAL A 140 16.90 10.87 -4.33
C VAL A 140 16.74 10.14 -3.00
N SER A 141 17.32 10.72 -1.95
CA SER A 141 17.08 10.29 -0.59
C SER A 141 15.85 11.00 -0.04
N GLN A 142 14.74 10.29 0.08
CA GLN A 142 13.51 10.86 0.64
C GLN A 142 13.34 10.39 2.10
N GLN A 143 13.07 11.32 3.00
CA GLN A 143 12.93 11.03 4.44
C GLN A 143 11.79 10.06 4.78
N TRP A 144 10.76 9.98 3.94
CA TRP A 144 9.65 9.03 4.15
C TRP A 144 10.02 7.57 3.85
N ASN A 145 11.17 7.32 3.25
CA ASN A 145 11.75 5.98 3.07
C ASN A 145 12.65 5.56 4.23
N CYS A 146 12.79 6.37 5.27
CA CYS A 146 13.60 6.03 6.44
C CYS A 146 13.02 4.84 7.20
N ARG A 147 13.90 4.09 7.86
CA ARG A 147 13.51 3.04 8.79
C ARG A 147 12.81 3.63 10.00
N GLU A 148 11.63 3.15 10.28
CA GLU A 148 10.81 3.62 11.41
C GLU A 148 10.59 2.47 12.40
N PHE A 149 10.89 2.73 13.67
CA PHE A 149 10.57 1.84 14.78
C PHE A 149 9.37 2.42 15.54
N ARG A 150 8.38 1.58 15.81
CA ARG A 150 7.18 1.97 16.53
C ARG A 150 6.90 0.97 17.65
N ILE A 151 6.73 1.48 18.87
CA ILE A 151 6.23 0.73 20.01
C ILE A 151 4.87 1.28 20.36
N SER A 152 3.91 0.39 20.56
CA SER A 152 2.52 0.72 20.89
C SER A 152 2.06 -0.09 22.08
N LEU A 153 1.49 0.58 23.06
CA LEU A 153 0.85 0.00 24.23
C LEU A 153 -0.61 0.44 24.22
N SER A 154 -1.52 -0.51 24.30
CA SER A 154 -2.96 -0.25 24.28
C SER A 154 -3.62 -0.92 25.47
N TYR A 155 -4.46 -0.18 26.17
CA TYR A 155 -5.26 -0.68 27.27
C TYR A 155 -6.74 -0.39 27.03
N ASN A 156 -7.56 -1.45 27.03
CA ASN A 156 -9.00 -1.35 26.85
C ASN A 156 -9.71 -1.25 28.20
N PHE A 157 -10.21 -0.06 28.49
CA PHE A 157 -11.07 0.16 29.65
C PHE A 157 -12.50 -0.32 29.30
N LYS A 158 -12.92 -1.42 29.86
CA LYS A 158 -14.36 -1.79 29.84
C LYS A 158 -15.04 -1.05 30.98
N SER A 159 -15.40 0.21 30.75
CA SER A 159 -16.24 0.98 31.67
C SER A 159 -17.65 1.03 31.11
N GLY A 160 -18.57 0.28 31.71
CA GLY A 160 -19.99 0.33 31.36
C GLY A 160 -20.66 -1.03 31.37
N LYS A 161 -21.89 -1.07 31.91
CA LYS A 161 -22.83 -2.19 31.77
C LYS A 161 -23.09 -2.40 30.28
N ALA A 162 -23.07 -3.64 29.81
CA ALA A 162 -23.49 -3.98 28.46
C ALA A 162 -24.87 -3.36 28.20
N PHE A 163 -24.92 -2.43 27.25
CA PHE A 163 -26.18 -1.83 26.81
C PHE A 163 -27.02 -2.96 26.19
N LYS A 164 -27.98 -3.49 26.94
CA LYS A 164 -29.00 -4.36 26.36
C LYS A 164 -29.75 -3.50 25.36
N ARG A 165 -29.53 -3.70 24.06
CA ARG A 165 -30.43 -3.16 23.03
C ARG A 165 -31.84 -3.64 23.40
N ARG A 166 -32.70 -2.70 23.82
CA ARG A 166 -34.12 -2.94 23.90
C ARG A 166 -34.56 -3.30 22.49
N ALA A 167 -35.10 -4.51 22.31
CA ALA A 167 -35.76 -4.85 21.06
C ALA A 167 -36.87 -3.80 20.88
N VAL A 168 -36.72 -2.94 19.89
CA VAL A 168 -37.79 -2.07 19.45
C VAL A 168 -38.71 -2.99 18.69
N GLU A 169 -39.75 -3.50 19.33
CA GLU A 169 -40.89 -4.07 18.64
C GLU A 169 -41.43 -2.97 17.77
N ALA A 170 -41.23 -3.10 16.46
CA ALA A 170 -41.86 -2.22 15.51
C ALA A 170 -43.37 -2.34 15.72
N GLY A 171 -44.04 -1.23 15.97
CA GLY A 171 -45.49 -1.13 16.28
C GLY A 171 -46.44 -1.64 15.18
N SER A 172 -45.98 -2.50 14.29
CA SER A 172 -46.81 -3.16 13.28
C SER A 172 -47.36 -4.55 13.70
N ALA A 173 -47.00 -5.01 14.91
CA ALA A 173 -47.52 -6.30 15.40
C ALA A 173 -49.02 -6.20 15.75
N ASP A 174 -49.48 -5.04 16.23
CA ASP A 174 -50.89 -4.84 16.61
C ASP A 174 -51.84 -4.63 15.39
N GLU A 175 -51.32 -4.21 14.23
CA GLU A 175 -52.13 -4.11 13.01
C GLU A 175 -52.36 -5.45 12.30
N LYS A 176 -51.42 -6.38 12.43
CA LYS A 176 -51.57 -7.73 11.84
C LYS A 176 -52.51 -8.64 12.58
N SER A 177 -52.92 -8.31 13.79
CA SER A 177 -53.90 -9.09 14.55
C SER A 177 -55.37 -8.65 14.29
N ARG A 178 -55.57 -7.62 13.47
CA ARG A 178 -56.91 -7.09 13.14
C ARG A 178 -57.36 -7.35 11.70
N LEU A 179 -56.57 -8.11 10.94
CA LEU A 179 -56.91 -8.68 9.64
C LEU A 179 -57.09 -10.18 9.77
#